data_e0681739085195f17d75c57e7d3e274a
#
_entry.id   e0681739085195f17d75c57e7d3e274a
#
_cell.length_a   1.000
_cell.length_b   1.000
_cell.length_c   1.000
_cell.angle_alpha   90.00
_cell.angle_beta   90.00
_cell.angle_gamma   90.00
#
_symmetry.space_group_name_H-M   'P 1'
#
loop_
_entity.id
_entity.type
_entity.pdbx_description
1 polymer ?
#
loop_
_entity_poly.entity_id
_entity_poly.type
_entity_poly.pdbx_seq_one_letter_code
_entity_poly.pdbx_strand_id
1 'polypeptide(L)'
;MLRTQALLALSLFGIVLVASCSPDSGAGARAPGSGSGDTTGSEVGPKVGGGTESLGATYEGGEFHLGPVDYDETKWHNACAPGTKYAPEVRVSQGNLLAGLWGGLPNVATYCDACIAVTTARGKSAVLRVVTYGDTTKNSIDVSPEAFALLDSGEYPRTMSWRFTECPATGAFFFEFQTGSSEYWTSLWARNGKRPVTKVEVKSANHASFVPLERGGDGTLTDAAGFGKGPFTLRLTSLDGKVYEETFEWPAAGIAGATLRGRGNFE
;
A
#
# COMPACT_ATOMS: atom_id res chain seq x y z
N MET A 1 11.33 -52.83 27.39
CA MET A 1 10.12 -53.44 26.73
C MET A 1 9.02 -52.39 26.77
N LEU A 2 8.79 -51.67 25.67
CA LEU A 2 7.51 -51.01 25.38
C LEU A 2 7.48 -50.74 23.87
N ARG A 3 6.41 -51.19 23.23
CA ARG A 3 6.24 -51.24 21.77
C ARG A 3 5.73 -49.88 21.21
N THR A 4 6.40 -49.42 20.17
CA THR A 4 5.99 -48.32 19.29
C THR A 4 4.86 -48.78 18.36
N GLN A 5 3.75 -48.10 18.32
CA GLN A 5 2.74 -48.28 17.28
C GLN A 5 2.76 -47.04 16.36
N ALA A 6 3.04 -47.25 15.08
CA ALA A 6 2.93 -46.29 14.00
C ALA A 6 1.51 -46.35 13.43
N LEU A 7 0.83 -45.19 13.35
CA LEU A 7 -0.43 -45.01 12.64
C LEU A 7 -0.14 -44.39 11.27
N LEU A 8 -0.42 -45.17 10.22
CA LEU A 8 -0.48 -44.69 8.85
C LEU A 8 -1.82 -43.99 8.62
N ALA A 9 -1.80 -42.74 8.19
CA ALA A 9 -2.96 -42.03 7.67
C ALA A 9 -2.91 -42.01 6.14
N LEU A 10 -3.87 -42.68 5.50
CA LEU A 10 -4.09 -42.68 4.06
C LEU A 10 -4.88 -41.41 3.69
N SER A 11 -4.31 -40.55 2.83
CA SER A 11 -5.00 -39.39 2.26
C SER A 11 -5.55 -39.79 0.90
N LEU A 12 -6.89 -39.79 0.75
CA LEU A 12 -7.58 -39.91 -0.52
C LEU A 12 -7.58 -38.57 -1.27
N PHE A 13 -6.99 -38.55 -2.45
CA PHE A 13 -7.12 -37.47 -3.43
C PHE A 13 -8.44 -37.59 -4.17
N GLY A 14 -9.33 -36.63 -3.98
CA GLY A 14 -10.52 -36.43 -4.80
C GLY A 14 -10.21 -35.51 -5.98
N ILE A 15 -10.32 -36.06 -7.21
CA ILE A 15 -10.22 -35.26 -8.45
C ILE A 15 -11.61 -34.69 -8.75
N VAL A 16 -11.73 -33.38 -8.77
CA VAL A 16 -12.93 -32.70 -9.27
C VAL A 16 -12.67 -32.22 -10.69
N LEU A 17 -13.39 -32.82 -11.64
CA LEU A 17 -13.49 -32.40 -13.04
C LEU A 17 -14.46 -31.20 -13.12
N VAL A 18 -14.00 -30.04 -13.56
CA VAL A 18 -14.86 -28.91 -13.89
C VAL A 18 -15.01 -28.82 -15.41
N ALA A 19 -16.24 -28.97 -15.85
CA ALA A 19 -16.64 -28.83 -17.25
C ALA A 19 -16.70 -27.36 -17.66
N SER A 20 -16.02 -27.01 -18.75
CA SER A 20 -16.05 -25.69 -19.38
C SER A 20 -17.26 -25.58 -20.30
N CYS A 21 -18.12 -24.61 -20.09
CA CYS A 21 -19.10 -24.13 -21.06
C CYS A 21 -18.63 -22.84 -21.67
N SER A 22 -18.45 -22.81 -23.00
CA SER A 22 -18.29 -21.58 -23.78
C SER A 22 -19.65 -21.01 -24.15
N PRO A 23 -19.84 -19.70 -24.17
CA PRO A 23 -20.93 -19.13 -24.97
C PRO A 23 -20.44 -18.37 -26.19
N ASP A 24 -21.32 -18.47 -27.15
CA ASP A 24 -21.30 -18.10 -28.54
C ASP A 24 -21.19 -16.61 -28.86
N SER A 25 -20.71 -16.35 -30.07
CA SER A 25 -20.50 -15.07 -30.70
C SER A 25 -21.82 -14.44 -31.16
N GLY A 26 -21.99 -13.12 -30.88
CA GLY A 26 -23.04 -12.30 -31.47
C GLY A 26 -22.49 -10.95 -31.93
N ALA A 27 -22.23 -10.81 -33.23
CA ALA A 27 -21.86 -9.57 -33.88
C ALA A 27 -23.08 -8.65 -34.09
N GLY A 28 -22.91 -7.35 -33.83
CA GLY A 28 -23.89 -6.31 -34.14
C GLY A 28 -23.23 -4.95 -34.30
N ALA A 29 -22.89 -4.60 -35.53
CA ALA A 29 -22.37 -3.29 -35.90
C ALA A 29 -23.50 -2.23 -35.96
N ARG A 30 -23.25 -1.00 -35.47
CA ARG A 30 -23.81 0.26 -36.00
C ARG A 30 -23.01 1.47 -35.52
N ALA A 31 -22.52 2.25 -36.47
CA ALA A 31 -22.02 3.63 -36.34
C ALA A 31 -23.01 4.60 -37.01
N PRO A 32 -22.72 5.92 -37.11
CA PRO A 32 -22.32 6.90 -36.09
C PRO A 32 -23.36 8.05 -36.00
N GLY A 33 -23.35 8.82 -34.94
CA GLY A 33 -24.12 10.07 -34.82
C GLY A 33 -23.25 11.19 -34.22
N SER A 34 -22.88 12.13 -35.04
CA SER A 34 -22.27 13.41 -34.68
C SER A 34 -23.25 14.31 -33.94
N GLY A 35 -22.84 14.93 -32.87
CA GLY A 35 -23.55 15.95 -32.12
C GLY A 35 -22.59 16.86 -31.38
N SER A 36 -22.25 17.97 -32.00
CA SER A 36 -21.57 19.14 -31.44
C SER A 36 -22.47 19.81 -30.40
N GLY A 37 -21.94 20.16 -29.23
CA GLY A 37 -22.63 20.93 -28.21
C GLY A 37 -21.63 21.50 -27.20
N ASP A 38 -21.11 22.66 -27.54
CA ASP A 38 -20.33 23.57 -26.73
C ASP A 38 -21.21 24.14 -25.61
N THR A 39 -20.85 23.98 -24.35
CA THR A 39 -21.30 24.88 -23.29
C THR A 39 -20.24 24.95 -22.18
N THR A 40 -19.51 26.04 -22.21
CA THR A 40 -18.76 26.64 -21.11
C THR A 40 -19.64 26.84 -19.88
N GLY A 41 -19.28 26.20 -18.78
CA GLY A 41 -19.89 26.41 -17.48
C GLY A 41 -18.82 26.23 -16.40
N SER A 42 -18.05 27.29 -16.15
CA SER A 42 -17.11 27.36 -15.03
C SER A 42 -17.92 27.62 -13.76
N GLU A 43 -18.15 26.60 -12.96
CA GLU A 43 -18.56 26.78 -11.55
C GLU A 43 -17.38 26.53 -10.62
N VAL A 44 -16.82 27.62 -10.14
CA VAL A 44 -15.83 27.64 -9.06
C VAL A 44 -16.57 27.38 -7.74
N GLY A 45 -16.55 26.14 -7.28
CA GLY A 45 -16.94 25.80 -5.93
C GLY A 45 -15.87 26.27 -4.91
N PRO A 46 -16.26 26.56 -3.65
CA PRO A 46 -15.35 27.17 -2.68
C PRO A 46 -14.18 26.26 -2.33
N LYS A 47 -12.97 26.79 -2.47
CA LYS A 47 -11.72 26.20 -1.95
C LYS A 47 -11.82 26.10 -0.44
N VAL A 48 -11.97 24.89 0.09
CA VAL A 48 -11.71 24.61 1.50
C VAL A 48 -10.19 24.47 1.67
N GLY A 49 -9.62 25.28 2.52
CA GLY A 49 -8.20 25.48 2.70
C GLY A 49 -7.45 24.25 3.22
N GLY A 50 -6.17 24.20 2.86
CA GLY A 50 -5.20 23.17 3.24
C GLY A 50 -4.85 22.29 2.04
N GLY A 51 -4.05 22.84 1.08
CA GLY A 51 -3.67 22.13 -0.13
C GLY A 51 -2.76 20.95 0.15
N THR A 52 -3.33 19.76 0.25
CA THR A 52 -2.60 18.55 -0.06
C THR A 52 -2.54 18.43 -1.57
N GLU A 53 -1.36 18.58 -2.13
CA GLU A 53 -1.11 18.45 -3.55
C GLU A 53 -1.60 17.08 -4.04
N SER A 54 -2.32 17.04 -5.16
CA SER A 54 -2.78 15.77 -5.75
C SER A 54 -1.59 15.04 -6.36
N LEU A 55 -1.32 13.82 -5.92
CA LEU A 55 -0.25 12.97 -6.43
C LEU A 55 -0.75 11.97 -7.48
N GLY A 56 -1.70 12.36 -8.33
CA GLY A 56 -2.20 11.49 -9.38
C GLY A 56 -3.70 11.59 -9.63
N ALA A 57 -4.28 10.53 -10.18
CA ALA A 57 -5.69 10.46 -10.54
C ALA A 57 -6.61 10.49 -9.31
N THR A 58 -7.83 11.02 -9.51
CA THR A 58 -8.93 10.87 -8.54
C THR A 58 -9.72 9.62 -8.88
N TYR A 59 -10.05 8.84 -7.86
CA TYR A 59 -10.87 7.63 -7.93
C TYR A 59 -12.28 7.99 -7.44
N GLU A 60 -13.26 7.92 -8.33
CA GLU A 60 -14.61 8.39 -8.07
C GLU A 60 -15.62 7.24 -7.95
N GLY A 61 -16.76 7.50 -7.33
CA GLY A 61 -17.92 6.61 -7.29
C GLY A 61 -17.73 5.38 -6.40
N GLY A 62 -16.70 5.35 -5.55
CA GLY A 62 -16.56 4.35 -4.51
C GLY A 62 -17.36 4.69 -3.26
N GLU A 63 -17.46 3.74 -2.36
CA GLU A 63 -18.05 3.89 -1.03
C GLU A 63 -17.01 3.64 0.06
N PHE A 64 -17.17 4.26 1.22
CA PHE A 64 -16.39 3.90 2.40
C PHE A 64 -17.21 3.05 3.37
N HIS A 65 -16.57 2.02 3.88
CA HIS A 65 -17.19 1.08 4.80
C HIS A 65 -16.44 1.06 6.12
N LEU A 66 -17.16 0.88 7.22
CA LEU A 66 -16.54 0.62 8.51
C LEU A 66 -15.87 -0.77 8.45
N GLY A 67 -14.55 -0.79 8.49
CA GLY A 67 -13.74 -2.00 8.58
C GLY A 67 -13.03 -2.07 9.93
N PRO A 68 -12.60 -3.27 10.34
CA PRO A 68 -11.77 -3.44 11.55
C PRO A 68 -10.30 -3.06 11.30
N VAL A 69 -10.03 -2.12 10.39
CA VAL A 69 -8.68 -1.69 10.00
C VAL A 69 -7.95 -1.09 11.20
N ASP A 70 -6.86 -1.68 11.61
CA ASP A 70 -6.07 -1.29 12.79
C ASP A 70 -4.58 -1.52 12.51
N TYR A 71 -3.70 -0.80 13.21
CA TYR A 71 -2.26 -1.10 13.24
C TYR A 71 -1.93 -2.39 14.00
N ASP A 72 -2.83 -2.83 14.87
CA ASP A 72 -2.64 -4.01 15.69
C ASP A 72 -3.12 -5.26 14.94
N GLU A 73 -2.19 -6.05 14.45
CA GLU A 73 -2.47 -7.27 13.72
C GLU A 73 -3.21 -8.35 14.49
N THR A 74 -3.24 -8.26 15.82
CA THR A 74 -4.08 -9.15 16.62
C THR A 74 -5.56 -8.84 16.46
N LYS A 75 -5.89 -7.63 15.99
CA LYS A 75 -7.25 -7.19 15.72
C LYS A 75 -7.63 -7.33 14.26
N TRP A 76 -6.68 -7.14 13.35
CA TRP A 76 -6.89 -7.24 11.91
C TRP A 76 -5.62 -7.63 11.17
N HIS A 77 -5.72 -8.57 10.24
CA HIS A 77 -4.60 -8.97 9.39
C HIS A 77 -4.42 -7.97 8.25
N ASN A 78 -3.43 -7.10 8.38
CA ASN A 78 -3.09 -6.16 7.32
C ASN A 78 -2.34 -6.86 6.19
N ALA A 79 -2.76 -6.62 4.94
CA ALA A 79 -2.01 -7.09 3.78
C ALA A 79 -0.65 -6.39 3.67
N CYS A 80 -0.54 -5.15 4.16
CA CYS A 80 0.71 -4.39 4.18
C CYS A 80 1.51 -4.72 5.44
N ALA A 81 2.65 -5.38 5.28
CA ALA A 81 3.58 -5.70 6.37
C ALA A 81 2.96 -6.52 7.52
N PRO A 82 2.48 -7.73 7.24
CA PRO A 82 1.91 -8.59 8.25
C PRO A 82 2.95 -8.92 9.35
N GLY A 83 2.51 -8.95 10.60
CA GLY A 83 3.34 -9.27 11.75
C GLY A 83 4.30 -8.17 12.19
N THR A 84 4.31 -7.00 11.54
CA THR A 84 5.11 -5.86 11.99
C THR A 84 4.28 -4.91 12.84
N LYS A 85 4.95 -4.18 13.71
CA LYS A 85 4.34 -3.09 14.47
C LYS A 85 4.78 -1.78 13.84
N TYR A 86 3.82 -0.98 13.41
CA TYR A 86 4.13 0.37 12.95
C TYR A 86 4.84 1.16 14.05
N ALA A 87 5.91 1.84 13.67
CA ALA A 87 6.69 2.64 14.60
C ALA A 87 5.83 3.73 15.26
N PRO A 88 6.13 4.08 16.52
CA PRO A 88 5.38 5.11 17.24
C PRO A 88 5.26 6.43 16.48
N GLU A 89 6.29 6.83 15.73
CA GLU A 89 6.30 8.06 14.94
C GLU A 89 5.20 8.10 13.89
N VAL A 90 4.93 6.98 13.22
CA VAL A 90 3.84 6.87 12.23
C VAL A 90 2.49 7.02 12.94
N ARG A 91 2.32 6.39 14.10
CA ARG A 91 1.09 6.48 14.88
C ARG A 91 0.84 7.90 15.40
N VAL A 92 1.88 8.59 15.83
CA VAL A 92 1.77 9.97 16.33
C VAL A 92 1.36 10.93 15.21
N SER A 93 1.93 10.80 14.02
CA SER A 93 1.64 11.69 12.90
C SER A 93 0.30 11.42 12.23
N GLN A 94 -0.13 10.14 12.16
CA GLN A 94 -1.34 9.72 11.44
C GLN A 94 -2.53 9.43 12.38
N GLY A 95 -2.27 9.15 13.65
CA GLY A 95 -3.30 8.58 14.53
C GLY A 95 -3.82 7.25 13.98
N ASN A 96 -5.09 6.94 14.26
CA ASN A 96 -5.77 5.75 13.73
C ASN A 96 -6.60 6.05 12.47
N LEU A 97 -6.22 7.05 11.67
CA LEU A 97 -6.88 7.38 10.41
C LEU A 97 -6.34 6.46 9.29
N LEU A 98 -6.90 5.27 9.19
CA LEU A 98 -6.41 4.19 8.36
C LEU A 98 -7.41 3.77 7.29
N ALA A 99 -6.88 3.21 6.19
CA ALA A 99 -7.67 2.67 5.09
C ALA A 99 -7.14 1.32 4.59
N GLY A 100 -8.09 0.50 4.12
CA GLY A 100 -7.86 -0.62 3.23
C GLY A 100 -8.32 -0.27 1.82
N LEU A 101 -7.47 -0.45 0.82
CA LEU A 101 -7.80 -0.16 -0.58
C LEU A 101 -8.51 -1.34 -1.25
N TRP A 102 -9.21 -1.06 -2.33
CA TRP A 102 -9.66 -2.08 -3.27
C TRP A 102 -8.47 -2.83 -3.88
N GLY A 103 -8.44 -4.16 -3.71
CA GLY A 103 -7.35 -5.04 -4.17
C GLY A 103 -7.23 -5.18 -5.69
N GLY A 104 -8.24 -4.75 -6.46
CA GLY A 104 -8.22 -4.73 -7.92
C GLY A 104 -7.47 -3.55 -8.54
N LEU A 105 -6.84 -2.67 -7.75
CA LEU A 105 -5.93 -1.66 -8.27
C LEU A 105 -4.68 -2.34 -8.84
N PRO A 106 -4.21 -1.93 -10.03
CA PRO A 106 -2.94 -2.45 -10.56
C PRO A 106 -1.80 -2.22 -9.58
N ASN A 107 -1.06 -3.30 -9.28
CA ASN A 107 0.08 -3.27 -8.35
C ASN A 107 -0.25 -2.66 -6.98
N VAL A 108 -1.40 -2.98 -6.41
CA VAL A 108 -1.94 -2.37 -5.18
C VAL A 108 -0.95 -2.41 -4.01
N ALA A 109 -0.11 -3.44 -3.89
CA ALA A 109 0.93 -3.53 -2.88
C ALA A 109 1.95 -2.38 -2.91
N THR A 110 2.08 -1.68 -4.05
CA THR A 110 2.91 -0.47 -4.19
C THR A 110 2.42 0.66 -3.28
N TYR A 111 1.15 0.65 -2.94
CA TYR A 111 0.52 1.72 -2.16
C TYR A 111 0.46 1.42 -0.67
N CYS A 112 1.08 0.32 -0.22
CA CYS A 112 1.32 0.10 1.20
C CYS A 112 2.08 1.28 1.82
N ASP A 113 1.61 1.78 2.98
CA ASP A 113 2.09 2.99 3.66
C ASP A 113 1.84 4.33 2.92
N ALA A 114 1.23 4.33 1.75
CA ALA A 114 0.78 5.56 1.10
C ALA A 114 -0.35 6.24 1.88
N CYS A 115 -0.58 7.53 1.60
CA CYS A 115 -1.77 8.21 2.10
C CYS A 115 -2.72 8.59 0.97
N ILE A 116 -4.01 8.55 1.30
CA ILE A 116 -5.09 8.99 0.42
C ILE A 116 -5.87 10.12 1.09
N ALA A 117 -6.23 11.13 0.30
CA ALA A 117 -7.20 12.15 0.70
C ALA A 117 -8.58 11.68 0.24
N VAL A 118 -9.48 11.48 1.18
CA VAL A 118 -10.87 11.06 0.95
C VAL A 118 -11.77 12.27 1.07
N THR A 119 -12.75 12.41 0.18
CA THR A 119 -13.82 13.41 0.27
C THR A 119 -15.16 12.73 0.02
N THR A 120 -16.07 12.85 0.97
CA THR A 120 -17.42 12.29 0.86
C THR A 120 -18.33 13.17 0.04
N ALA A 121 -19.45 12.63 -0.48
CA ALA A 121 -20.47 13.40 -1.18
C ALA A 121 -21.07 14.54 -0.33
N ARG A 122 -20.96 14.46 1.00
CA ARG A 122 -21.38 15.50 1.96
C ARG A 122 -20.27 16.50 2.30
N GLY A 123 -19.11 16.43 1.63
CA GLY A 123 -18.01 17.38 1.80
C GLY A 123 -17.14 17.14 3.04
N LYS A 124 -17.35 16.05 3.79
CA LYS A 124 -16.38 15.66 4.84
C LYS A 124 -15.12 15.10 4.20
N SER A 125 -13.98 15.35 4.81
CA SER A 125 -12.70 14.89 4.27
C SER A 125 -11.74 14.46 5.37
N ALA A 126 -10.86 13.50 5.02
CA ALA A 126 -9.78 13.02 5.87
C ALA A 126 -8.60 12.54 5.03
N VAL A 127 -7.40 12.58 5.61
CA VAL A 127 -6.22 11.92 5.05
C VAL A 127 -6.01 10.61 5.80
N LEU A 128 -6.04 9.50 5.07
CA LEU A 128 -5.96 8.14 5.63
C LEU A 128 -4.69 7.45 5.14
N ARG A 129 -4.03 6.67 6.02
CA ARG A 129 -2.90 5.83 5.64
C ARG A 129 -3.38 4.44 5.23
N VAL A 130 -2.85 3.95 4.13
CA VAL A 130 -3.12 2.61 3.60
C VAL A 130 -2.30 1.59 4.37
N VAL A 131 -2.96 0.68 5.09
CA VAL A 131 -2.31 -0.40 5.86
C VAL A 131 -2.73 -1.78 5.39
N THR A 132 -3.74 -1.86 4.51
CA THR A 132 -4.22 -3.11 3.92
C THR A 132 -4.87 -2.88 2.57
N TYR A 133 -5.19 -3.96 1.88
CA TYR A 133 -6.03 -3.97 0.69
C TYR A 133 -6.75 -5.32 0.59
N GLY A 134 -7.87 -5.35 -0.10
CA GLY A 134 -8.70 -6.55 -0.15
C GLY A 134 -9.83 -6.48 -1.16
N ASP A 135 -10.88 -7.21 -0.89
CA ASP A 135 -11.99 -7.53 -1.79
C ASP A 135 -13.16 -6.52 -1.75
N THR A 136 -12.92 -5.29 -1.34
CA THR A 136 -13.91 -4.22 -1.48
C THR A 136 -14.30 -4.00 -2.94
N THR A 137 -15.41 -3.31 -3.21
CA THR A 137 -15.83 -2.98 -4.58
C THR A 137 -14.91 -1.93 -5.20
N LYS A 138 -14.97 -1.80 -6.53
CA LYS A 138 -14.14 -0.86 -7.29
C LYS A 138 -14.19 0.55 -6.70
N ASN A 139 -13.02 1.13 -6.49
CA ASN A 139 -12.78 2.44 -5.90
C ASN A 139 -13.28 2.61 -4.45
N SER A 140 -13.87 1.59 -3.84
CA SER A 140 -14.28 1.62 -2.43
C SER A 140 -13.10 1.36 -1.50
N ILE A 141 -13.28 1.75 -0.24
CA ILE A 141 -12.28 1.60 0.81
C ILE A 141 -12.94 1.12 2.10
N ASP A 142 -12.21 0.31 2.85
CA ASP A 142 -12.51 0.08 4.26
C ASP A 142 -11.75 1.09 5.11
N VAL A 143 -12.38 1.61 6.15
CA VAL A 143 -11.75 2.61 7.01
C VAL A 143 -11.82 2.21 8.47
N SER A 144 -10.81 2.62 9.25
CA SER A 144 -10.79 2.43 10.69
C SER A 144 -11.99 3.08 11.38
N PRO A 145 -12.38 2.64 12.60
CA PRO A 145 -13.48 3.25 13.36
C PRO A 145 -13.33 4.75 13.54
N GLU A 146 -12.12 5.25 13.78
CA GLU A 146 -11.84 6.68 13.93
C GLU A 146 -12.02 7.45 12.62
N ALA A 147 -11.56 6.90 11.50
CA ALA A 147 -11.78 7.50 10.19
C ALA A 147 -13.26 7.47 9.81
N PHE A 148 -13.96 6.38 10.10
CA PHE A 148 -15.39 6.28 9.87
C PHE A 148 -16.17 7.35 10.63
N ALA A 149 -15.87 7.55 11.92
CA ALA A 149 -16.53 8.57 12.75
C ALA A 149 -16.35 10.00 12.19
N LEU A 150 -15.22 10.27 11.54
CA LEU A 150 -14.98 11.56 10.88
C LEU A 150 -15.76 11.71 9.56
N LEU A 151 -15.86 10.64 8.78
CA LEU A 151 -16.40 10.69 7.41
C LEU A 151 -17.91 10.48 7.36
N ASP A 152 -18.47 9.64 8.26
CA ASP A 152 -19.89 9.28 8.24
C ASP A 152 -20.78 10.48 8.62
N SER A 153 -21.83 10.70 7.84
CA SER A 153 -22.88 11.71 8.07
C SER A 153 -24.25 11.06 8.20
N GLY A 154 -24.29 9.73 8.33
CA GLY A 154 -25.53 8.95 8.46
C GLY A 154 -26.27 8.71 7.14
N GLU A 155 -25.68 9.09 5.98
CA GLU A 155 -26.26 8.79 4.67
C GLU A 155 -25.91 7.37 4.20
N TYR A 156 -26.71 6.87 3.27
CA TYR A 156 -26.45 5.64 2.53
C TYR A 156 -26.98 5.80 1.09
N PRO A 157 -26.23 5.40 0.05
CA PRO A 157 -24.86 4.88 0.08
C PRO A 157 -23.84 5.94 0.52
N ARG A 158 -22.73 5.49 1.13
CA ARG A 158 -21.64 6.36 1.60
C ARG A 158 -20.67 6.70 0.48
N THR A 159 -21.16 7.39 -0.51
CA THR A 159 -20.38 7.72 -1.72
C THR A 159 -19.24 8.70 -1.41
N MET A 160 -18.10 8.44 -2.01
CA MET A 160 -16.91 9.28 -1.86
C MET A 160 -16.04 9.25 -3.12
N SER A 161 -15.08 10.16 -3.15
CA SER A 161 -13.91 10.11 -4.02
C SER A 161 -12.63 10.13 -3.17
N TRP A 162 -11.55 9.62 -3.74
CA TRP A 162 -10.24 9.69 -3.10
C TRP A 162 -9.12 9.82 -4.13
N ARG A 163 -7.97 10.29 -3.66
CA ARG A 163 -6.73 10.39 -4.46
C ARG A 163 -5.53 10.19 -3.57
N PHE A 164 -4.41 9.78 -4.14
CA PHE A 164 -3.14 9.78 -3.42
C PHE A 164 -2.72 11.20 -3.06
N THR A 165 -2.14 11.36 -1.87
CA THR A 165 -1.72 12.64 -1.32
C THR A 165 -0.48 12.48 -0.45
N GLU A 166 0.10 13.59 -0.03
CA GLU A 166 1.13 13.56 0.98
C GLU A 166 0.60 13.06 2.33
N CYS A 167 1.39 12.20 2.97
CA CYS A 167 1.14 11.79 4.34
C CYS A 167 1.50 12.90 5.32
N PRO A 168 0.80 13.04 6.45
CA PRO A 168 1.19 13.92 7.54
C PRO A 168 2.40 13.34 8.31
N ALA A 169 3.40 12.83 7.56
CA ALA A 169 4.59 12.22 8.11
C ALA A 169 5.49 13.26 8.75
N THR A 170 5.98 12.98 9.95
CA THR A 170 6.97 13.79 10.66
C THR A 170 8.31 13.07 10.66
N GLY A 171 9.38 13.80 10.30
CA GLY A 171 10.74 13.28 10.34
C GLY A 171 11.12 12.43 9.12
N ALA A 172 12.13 11.60 9.30
CA ALA A 172 12.79 10.87 8.24
C ALA A 172 12.10 9.53 7.92
N PHE A 173 12.46 8.97 6.77
CA PHE A 173 12.24 7.55 6.49
C PHE A 173 12.88 6.67 7.57
N PHE A 174 12.32 5.50 7.77
CA PHE A 174 13.03 4.39 8.40
C PHE A 174 12.75 3.09 7.63
N PHE A 175 13.67 2.15 7.77
CA PHE A 175 13.73 0.93 7.01
C PHE A 175 13.73 -0.25 7.98
N GLU A 176 12.66 -1.04 7.96
CA GLU A 176 12.48 -2.21 8.82
C GLU A 176 12.87 -3.45 8.03
N PHE A 177 13.97 -4.09 8.42
CA PHE A 177 14.44 -5.31 7.78
C PHE A 177 13.75 -6.54 8.38
N GLN A 178 13.40 -7.49 7.53
CA GLN A 178 12.84 -8.75 7.98
C GLN A 178 13.86 -9.53 8.83
N THR A 179 13.36 -10.34 9.76
CA THR A 179 14.20 -11.18 10.64
C THR A 179 15.02 -12.23 9.89
N GLY A 180 14.61 -12.59 8.66
CA GLY A 180 15.37 -13.47 7.76
C GLY A 180 16.44 -12.77 6.92
N SER A 181 16.55 -11.45 7.00
CA SER A 181 17.52 -10.70 6.18
C SER A 181 18.96 -11.01 6.57
N SER A 182 19.81 -11.11 5.54
CA SER A 182 21.25 -11.37 5.67
C SER A 182 21.99 -10.71 4.51
N GLU A 183 23.32 -10.86 4.47
CA GLU A 183 24.14 -10.42 3.33
C GLU A 183 23.84 -11.13 2.01
N TYR A 184 23.16 -12.30 2.06
CA TYR A 184 22.85 -13.14 0.88
C TYR A 184 21.39 -13.07 0.43
N TRP A 185 20.53 -12.50 1.25
CA TRP A 185 19.12 -12.26 0.96
C TRP A 185 18.63 -11.13 1.86
N THR A 186 18.13 -10.06 1.27
CA THR A 186 17.72 -8.88 2.04
C THR A 186 16.30 -8.49 1.67
N SER A 187 15.45 -8.32 2.67
CA SER A 187 14.07 -7.85 2.51
C SER A 187 13.71 -6.86 3.60
N LEU A 188 13.00 -5.80 3.23
CA LEU A 188 12.70 -4.67 4.12
C LEU A 188 11.39 -3.99 3.74
N TRP A 189 10.88 -3.15 4.64
CA TRP A 189 9.85 -2.16 4.37
C TRP A 189 10.43 -0.75 4.51
N ALA A 190 10.09 0.14 3.59
CA ALA A 190 10.35 1.58 3.73
C ALA A 190 9.13 2.24 4.38
N ARG A 191 9.32 2.86 5.54
CA ARG A 191 8.28 3.43 6.38
C ARG A 191 8.36 4.94 6.49
N ASN A 192 7.25 5.56 6.86
CA ASN A 192 7.13 6.99 7.15
C ASN A 192 7.40 7.90 5.94
N GLY A 193 7.18 7.40 4.73
CA GLY A 193 7.26 8.22 3.53
C GLY A 193 6.19 9.32 3.52
N LYS A 194 6.57 10.55 3.17
CA LYS A 194 5.61 11.63 2.91
C LYS A 194 4.79 11.38 1.65
N ARG A 195 5.35 10.65 0.68
CA ARG A 195 4.73 10.36 -0.62
C ARG A 195 4.71 8.85 -0.86
N PRO A 196 3.76 8.34 -1.66
CA PRO A 196 3.76 6.91 -2.03
C PRO A 196 5.08 6.53 -2.71
N VAL A 197 5.72 5.45 -2.23
CA VAL A 197 7.00 4.96 -2.77
C VAL A 197 6.70 3.93 -3.85
N THR A 198 6.92 4.29 -5.12
CA THR A 198 6.63 3.42 -6.25
C THR A 198 7.79 2.52 -6.66
N LYS A 199 9.03 2.95 -6.41
CA LYS A 199 10.24 2.21 -6.74
C LYS A 199 11.28 2.37 -5.63
N VAL A 200 11.98 1.27 -5.35
CA VAL A 200 13.18 1.29 -4.49
C VAL A 200 14.28 0.53 -5.20
N GLU A 201 15.46 1.11 -5.21
CA GLU A 201 16.67 0.54 -5.79
C GLU A 201 17.76 0.50 -4.72
N VAL A 202 18.67 -0.46 -4.86
CA VAL A 202 19.86 -0.55 -4.00
C VAL A 202 21.13 -0.54 -4.82
N LYS A 203 22.14 0.15 -4.31
CA LYS A 203 23.55 0.01 -4.68
C LYS A 203 24.31 -0.47 -3.44
N SER A 204 25.10 -1.54 -3.57
CA SER A 204 25.67 -2.23 -2.40
C SER A 204 26.94 -2.98 -2.77
N ALA A 205 27.51 -3.74 -1.83
CA ALA A 205 28.67 -4.58 -2.09
C ALA A 205 28.42 -5.64 -3.18
N ASN A 206 27.18 -6.17 -3.27
CA ASN A 206 26.79 -7.12 -4.31
C ASN A 206 26.36 -6.45 -5.62
N HIS A 207 26.10 -5.16 -5.61
CA HIS A 207 25.60 -4.40 -6.76
C HIS A 207 26.39 -3.12 -6.99
N ALA A 208 27.28 -3.12 -7.98
CA ALA A 208 28.11 -1.95 -8.33
C ALA A 208 27.30 -0.75 -8.86
N SER A 209 26.07 -0.97 -9.34
CA SER A 209 25.12 0.04 -9.78
C SER A 209 23.78 -0.15 -9.08
N PHE A 210 22.88 0.84 -9.17
CA PHE A 210 21.53 0.68 -8.65
C PHE A 210 20.76 -0.40 -9.37
N VAL A 211 20.20 -1.35 -8.61
CA VAL A 211 19.30 -2.41 -9.08
C VAL A 211 17.95 -2.28 -8.35
N PRO A 212 16.82 -2.52 -9.02
CA PRO A 212 15.53 -2.45 -8.39
C PRO A 212 15.32 -3.59 -7.38
N LEU A 213 14.69 -3.30 -6.26
CA LEU A 213 14.18 -4.29 -5.34
C LEU A 213 12.83 -4.82 -5.83
N GLU A 214 12.60 -6.12 -5.70
CA GLU A 214 11.33 -6.75 -6.03
C GLU A 214 10.30 -6.45 -4.94
N ARG A 215 9.09 -6.01 -5.34
CA ARG A 215 8.02 -5.74 -4.38
C ARG A 215 7.15 -6.97 -4.17
N GLY A 216 7.05 -7.40 -2.93
CA GLY A 216 6.13 -8.44 -2.49
C GLY A 216 4.69 -7.94 -2.35
N GLY A 217 3.74 -8.88 -2.29
CA GLY A 217 2.33 -8.58 -2.07
C GLY A 217 2.04 -7.92 -0.71
N ASP A 218 2.91 -8.06 0.25
CA ASP A 218 2.83 -7.42 1.57
C ASP A 218 3.55 -6.05 1.64
N GLY A 219 3.97 -5.51 0.50
CA GLY A 219 4.71 -4.26 0.40
C GLY A 219 6.20 -4.39 0.70
N THR A 220 6.72 -5.59 1.00
CA THR A 220 8.16 -5.83 1.16
C THR A 220 8.94 -5.47 -0.10
N LEU A 221 10.20 -5.15 0.09
CA LEU A 221 11.16 -4.79 -0.95
C LEU A 221 12.35 -5.74 -0.82
N THR A 222 12.50 -6.66 -1.76
CA THR A 222 13.40 -7.81 -1.63
C THR A 222 14.51 -7.76 -2.69
N ASP A 223 15.73 -8.03 -2.25
CA ASP A 223 16.86 -8.41 -3.07
C ASP A 223 17.23 -9.87 -2.79
N ALA A 224 16.97 -10.74 -3.75
CA ALA A 224 17.24 -12.17 -3.61
C ALA A 224 18.74 -12.51 -3.60
N ALA A 225 19.61 -11.60 -4.09
CA ALA A 225 21.06 -11.76 -4.02
C ALA A 225 21.65 -11.18 -2.72
N GLY A 226 20.86 -10.44 -1.96
CA GLY A 226 21.28 -9.71 -0.77
C GLY A 226 22.22 -8.54 -1.05
N PHE A 227 22.39 -7.69 -0.06
CA PHE A 227 23.19 -6.45 -0.23
C PHE A 227 24.70 -6.70 -0.10
N GLY A 228 25.13 -7.86 0.41
CA GLY A 228 26.52 -8.10 0.84
C GLY A 228 26.87 -7.32 2.11
N LYS A 229 28.02 -7.62 2.72
CA LYS A 229 28.55 -6.83 3.84
C LYS A 229 29.26 -5.59 3.34
N GLY A 230 28.86 -4.43 3.82
CA GLY A 230 29.46 -3.15 3.48
C GLY A 230 28.42 -2.05 3.40
N PRO A 231 28.82 -0.81 3.13
CA PRO A 231 27.90 0.29 2.93
C PRO A 231 26.94 -0.01 1.77
N PHE A 232 25.70 0.43 1.91
CA PHE A 232 24.71 0.34 0.84
C PHE A 232 23.88 1.62 0.76
N THR A 233 23.44 1.96 -0.43
CA THR A 233 22.61 3.13 -0.70
C THR A 233 21.25 2.68 -1.20
N LEU A 234 20.20 3.14 -0.57
CA LEU A 234 18.82 2.99 -1.05
C LEU A 234 18.42 4.26 -1.82
N ARG A 235 17.84 4.07 -2.99
CA ARG A 235 17.21 5.13 -3.78
C ARG A 235 15.72 4.85 -3.87
N LEU A 236 14.91 5.78 -3.37
CA LEU A 236 13.46 5.72 -3.39
C LEU A 236 12.92 6.70 -4.41
N THR A 237 11.94 6.28 -5.20
CA THR A 237 11.20 7.15 -6.13
C THR A 237 9.74 7.18 -5.74
N SER A 238 9.19 8.39 -5.61
CA SER A 238 7.78 8.60 -5.29
C SER A 238 6.88 8.48 -6.53
N LEU A 239 5.56 8.46 -6.29
CA LEU A 239 4.53 8.41 -7.36
C LEU A 239 4.62 9.60 -8.33
N ASP A 240 5.01 10.76 -7.85
CA ASP A 240 5.19 11.99 -8.64
C ASP A 240 6.65 12.22 -9.11
N GLY A 241 7.51 11.20 -8.97
CA GLY A 241 8.86 11.20 -9.51
C GLY A 241 9.92 11.86 -8.64
N LYS A 242 9.60 12.27 -7.39
CA LYS A 242 10.62 12.75 -6.45
C LYS A 242 11.55 11.61 -6.08
N VAL A 243 12.83 11.93 -5.86
CA VAL A 243 13.86 10.95 -5.52
C VAL A 243 14.45 11.27 -4.16
N TYR A 244 14.63 10.25 -3.34
CA TYR A 244 15.36 10.32 -2.07
C TYR A 244 16.43 9.24 -2.06
N GLU A 245 17.66 9.58 -1.69
CA GLU A 245 18.76 8.63 -1.52
C GLU A 245 19.31 8.68 -0.11
N GLU A 246 19.59 7.49 0.45
CA GLU A 246 20.19 7.37 1.78
C GLU A 246 21.23 6.24 1.79
N THR A 247 22.39 6.53 2.36
CA THR A 247 23.48 5.56 2.52
C THR A 247 23.59 5.13 3.97
N PHE A 248 23.68 3.82 4.18
CA PHE A 248 23.82 3.19 5.48
C PHE A 248 25.12 2.38 5.53
N GLU A 249 25.72 2.35 6.71
CA GLU A 249 26.73 1.36 7.03
C GLU A 249 26.05 0.03 7.37
N TRP A 250 26.68 -1.08 7.05
CA TRP A 250 26.19 -2.39 7.47
C TRP A 250 26.22 -2.49 8.99
N PRO A 251 25.09 -2.80 9.67
CA PRO A 251 25.04 -2.85 11.12
C PRO A 251 26.00 -3.89 11.70
N ALA A 252 26.77 -3.53 12.72
CA ALA A 252 27.72 -4.45 13.36
C ALA A 252 27.04 -5.70 13.93
N ALA A 253 25.78 -5.59 14.38
CA ALA A 253 24.97 -6.69 14.88
C ALA A 253 24.32 -7.53 13.75
N GLY A 254 24.54 -7.17 12.48
CA GLY A 254 23.84 -7.71 11.31
C GLY A 254 22.54 -6.97 11.01
N ILE A 255 21.93 -7.33 9.86
CA ILE A 255 20.75 -6.62 9.35
C ILE A 255 19.41 -7.30 9.69
N ALA A 256 19.45 -8.55 10.17
CA ALA A 256 18.27 -9.33 10.52
C ALA A 256 17.41 -8.62 11.58
N GLY A 257 16.19 -8.23 11.23
CA GLY A 257 15.27 -7.53 12.13
C GLY A 257 15.71 -6.11 12.52
N ALA A 258 16.75 -5.56 11.88
CA ALA A 258 17.22 -4.21 12.17
C ALA A 258 16.20 -3.15 11.70
N THR A 259 16.15 -2.02 12.40
CA THR A 259 15.48 -0.80 11.93
C THR A 259 16.53 0.28 11.75
N LEU A 260 16.74 0.71 10.51
CA LEU A 260 17.66 1.80 10.18
C LEU A 260 16.86 3.09 9.94
N ARG A 261 17.35 4.19 10.50
CA ARG A 261 16.73 5.51 10.33
C ARG A 261 17.51 6.33 9.31
N GLY A 262 16.81 6.87 8.32
CA GLY A 262 17.33 7.84 7.40
C GLY A 262 17.51 9.23 8.05
N ARG A 263 18.03 10.16 7.30
CA ARG A 263 18.22 11.55 7.73
C ARG A 263 17.14 12.50 7.19
N GLY A 264 16.34 12.04 6.23
CA GLY A 264 15.35 12.88 5.56
C GLY A 264 14.19 12.09 4.97
N ASN A 265 13.41 12.78 4.15
CA ASN A 265 12.22 12.31 3.46
C ASN A 265 12.17 12.94 2.06
N PHE A 266 11.16 12.65 1.26
CA PHE A 266 10.91 13.39 0.02
C PHE A 266 10.69 14.90 0.31
N GLU A 267 11.26 15.75 -0.54
CA GLU A 267 11.07 17.19 -0.54
C GLU A 267 10.03 17.64 -1.58
#